data_aa8fa3051a84bd293a624726b3ff2dc8
#
_entry.id   aa8fa3051a84bd293a624726b3ff2dc8
#
_cell.length_a   1.000
_cell.length_b   1.000
_cell.length_c   1.000
_cell.angle_alpha   90.00
_cell.angle_beta   90.00
_cell.angle_gamma   90.00
#
_symmetry.space_group_name_H-M   'P 1'
#
loop_
_entity.id
_entity.type
_entity.pdbx_description
1 polymer ?
#
loop_
_entity_poly.entity_id
_entity_poly.type
_entity_poly.pdbx_seq_one_letter_code
_entity_poly.pdbx_strand_id
1 'polypeptide(L)'
;MNTIELFEFPDFTGDSVSLDGDNADLTTVGFLKKAQSLRVHGDPWVVFTDTYYWGIFICFSEGDYSSIPSMAEKISSARMVKGGLYQPKITLYEGIYFTLPSVDLEKAATSLKSYGFNNVASSVKVESGAWILYSEEYFKGDRMIIVAGEYLPNFYCRGWNDRASSLKPISPKSVYGASDAEACE
;
A
#
# COMPACT_ATOMS: atom_id res chain seq x y z
N MET A 1 -4.05 -18.13 -8.55
CA MET A 1 -4.64 -17.93 -7.21
C MET A 1 -3.85 -16.85 -6.51
N ASN A 2 -4.50 -15.88 -5.92
CA ASN A 2 -3.86 -14.73 -5.28
C ASN A 2 -4.07 -14.83 -3.79
N THR A 3 -3.03 -15.24 -3.05
CA THR A 3 -3.12 -15.45 -1.61
C THR A 3 -1.89 -14.94 -0.89
N ILE A 4 -2.06 -14.57 0.37
CA ILE A 4 -0.96 -14.43 1.32
C ILE A 4 -1.19 -15.41 2.46
N GLU A 5 -0.16 -16.15 2.81
CA GLU A 5 -0.16 -17.09 3.92
C GLU A 5 0.76 -16.57 5.01
N LEU A 6 0.22 -16.37 6.20
CA LEU A 6 0.93 -15.82 7.36
C LEU A 6 1.22 -16.93 8.34
N PHE A 7 2.45 -17.02 8.84
CA PHE A 7 2.90 -18.05 9.80
C PHE A 7 3.34 -17.42 11.11
N GLU A 8 3.00 -18.06 12.21
CA GLU A 8 3.31 -17.57 13.56
C GLU A 8 4.80 -17.44 13.83
N PHE A 9 5.61 -18.41 13.35
CA PHE A 9 7.05 -18.42 13.57
C PHE A 9 7.84 -18.30 12.27
N PRO A 10 9.15 -18.00 12.35
CA PRO A 10 10.01 -18.04 11.18
C PRO A 10 10.00 -19.41 10.49
N ASP A 11 10.46 -19.45 9.25
CA ASP A 11 10.59 -20.67 8.45
C ASP A 11 9.25 -21.40 8.25
N PHE A 12 8.16 -20.65 8.17
CA PHE A 12 6.83 -21.17 7.83
C PHE A 12 6.33 -22.23 8.83
N THR A 13 6.56 -21.99 10.11
CA THR A 13 6.19 -22.90 11.19
C THR A 13 5.19 -22.27 12.15
N GLY A 14 4.60 -23.11 13.02
CA GLY A 14 3.56 -22.71 13.95
C GLY A 14 2.19 -22.62 13.29
N ASP A 15 1.27 -21.90 13.94
CA ASP A 15 -0.05 -21.65 13.41
C ASP A 15 0.05 -20.81 12.13
N SER A 16 -0.92 -20.96 11.25
CA SER A 16 -0.96 -20.20 10.01
C SER A 16 -2.38 -19.79 9.63
N VAL A 17 -2.48 -18.77 8.79
CA VAL A 17 -3.72 -18.33 8.18
C VAL A 17 -3.46 -17.95 6.73
N SER A 18 -4.36 -18.30 5.83
CA SER A 18 -4.30 -17.93 4.42
C SER A 18 -5.42 -16.94 4.11
N LEU A 19 -5.05 -15.84 3.46
CA LEU A 19 -6.00 -14.81 3.02
C LEU A 19 -6.04 -14.81 1.49
N ASP A 20 -7.25 -14.76 0.93
CA ASP A 20 -7.49 -14.65 -0.52
C ASP A 20 -8.17 -13.32 -0.89
N GLY A 21 -8.33 -12.43 0.05
CA GLY A 21 -8.89 -11.10 -0.09
C GLY A 21 -8.43 -10.16 1.01
N ASP A 22 -8.67 -8.87 0.83
CA ASP A 22 -8.30 -7.85 1.80
C ASP A 22 -8.86 -8.16 3.19
N ASN A 23 -8.03 -7.93 4.22
CA ASN A 23 -8.45 -8.07 5.60
C ASN A 23 -8.02 -6.85 6.40
N ALA A 24 -9.00 -6.05 6.83
CA ALA A 24 -8.76 -4.80 7.55
C ALA A 24 -8.39 -5.01 9.03
N ASP A 25 -8.68 -6.19 9.58
CA ASP A 25 -8.42 -6.47 10.98
C ASP A 25 -8.16 -7.97 11.18
N LEU A 26 -6.89 -8.33 11.36
CA LEU A 26 -6.48 -9.73 11.53
C LEU A 26 -6.98 -10.37 12.84
N THR A 27 -7.59 -9.61 13.76
CA THR A 27 -8.33 -10.20 14.88
C THR A 27 -9.44 -11.12 14.40
N THR A 28 -10.05 -10.80 13.25
CA THR A 28 -11.17 -11.58 12.67
C THR A 28 -10.77 -13.01 12.29
N VAL A 29 -9.48 -13.24 12.08
CA VAL A 29 -8.93 -14.57 11.77
C VAL A 29 -7.99 -15.09 12.85
N GLY A 30 -7.95 -14.41 14.00
CA GLY A 30 -7.13 -14.83 15.16
C GLY A 30 -5.63 -14.65 14.93
N PHE A 31 -5.21 -13.73 14.06
CA PHE A 31 -3.80 -13.60 13.67
C PHE A 31 -3.22 -12.19 13.87
N LEU A 32 -3.83 -11.38 14.71
CA LEU A 32 -3.35 -10.02 14.97
C LEU A 32 -1.95 -10.03 15.58
N LYS A 33 -0.99 -9.38 14.91
CA LYS A 33 0.40 -9.19 15.38
C LYS A 33 1.13 -10.51 15.70
N LYS A 34 0.82 -11.57 14.96
CA LYS A 34 1.43 -12.89 15.18
C LYS A 34 2.46 -13.27 14.13
N ALA A 35 2.34 -12.79 12.89
CA ALA A 35 3.13 -13.30 11.77
C ALA A 35 4.62 -12.98 11.90
N GLN A 36 5.46 -13.97 11.69
CA GLN A 36 6.92 -13.84 11.63
C GLN A 36 7.51 -14.37 10.33
N SER A 37 6.73 -15.04 9.50
CA SER A 37 7.09 -15.41 8.13
C SER A 37 5.81 -15.43 7.28
N LEU A 38 5.98 -15.37 5.95
CA LEU A 38 4.84 -15.35 5.05
C LEU A 38 5.21 -15.87 3.66
N ARG A 39 4.18 -16.27 2.91
CA ARG A 39 4.27 -16.62 1.49
C ARG A 39 3.23 -15.85 0.71
N VAL A 40 3.61 -15.35 -0.45
CA VAL A 40 2.72 -14.68 -1.39
C VAL A 40 2.64 -15.50 -2.67
N HIS A 41 1.42 -15.83 -3.10
CA HIS A 41 1.15 -16.49 -4.35
C HIS A 41 0.33 -15.55 -5.25
N GLY A 42 0.83 -15.32 -6.46
CA GLY A 42 0.17 -14.45 -7.42
C GLY A 42 0.46 -12.96 -7.19
N ASP A 43 -0.58 -12.16 -7.15
CA ASP A 43 -0.44 -10.71 -7.02
C ASP A 43 0.22 -10.29 -5.70
N PRO A 44 0.95 -9.15 -5.68
CA PRO A 44 1.57 -8.62 -4.47
C PRO A 44 0.56 -8.28 -3.38
N TRP A 45 1.04 -8.28 -2.14
CA TRP A 45 0.26 -7.88 -0.97
C TRP A 45 0.97 -6.78 -0.19
N VAL A 46 0.21 -5.82 0.29
CA VAL A 46 0.67 -4.80 1.24
C VAL A 46 0.20 -5.20 2.63
N VAL A 47 1.13 -5.24 3.58
CA VAL A 47 0.83 -5.51 4.99
C VAL A 47 1.07 -4.26 5.82
N PHE A 48 0.30 -4.09 6.89
CA PHE A 48 0.28 -2.89 7.71
C PHE A 48 0.44 -3.23 9.19
N THR A 49 1.12 -2.34 9.93
CA THR A 49 1.29 -2.50 11.39
C THR A 49 0.01 -2.28 12.17
N ASP A 50 -0.93 -1.49 11.63
CA ASP A 50 -2.19 -1.18 12.31
C ASP A 50 -3.37 -1.77 11.55
N THR A 51 -4.50 -1.87 12.22
CA THR A 51 -5.76 -2.27 11.59
C THR A 51 -6.24 -1.18 10.61
N TYR A 52 -7.17 -1.55 9.72
CA TYR A 52 -7.78 -0.65 8.74
C TYR A 52 -6.77 0.02 7.80
N TYR A 53 -5.66 -0.69 7.52
CA TYR A 53 -4.65 -0.26 6.55
C TYR A 53 -3.93 1.03 6.96
N TRP A 54 -3.68 1.19 8.26
CA TRP A 54 -2.91 2.29 8.83
C TRP A 54 -1.52 1.84 9.29
N GLY A 55 -0.70 2.82 9.63
CA GLY A 55 0.64 2.58 10.17
C GLY A 55 1.69 2.36 9.11
N ILE A 56 2.78 1.71 9.50
CA ILE A 56 3.89 1.37 8.61
C ILE A 56 3.43 0.25 7.68
N PHE A 57 3.86 0.29 6.43
CA PHE A 57 3.47 -0.70 5.44
C PHE A 57 4.67 -1.21 4.65
N ILE A 58 4.56 -2.46 4.17
CA ILE A 58 5.51 -3.10 3.27
C ILE A 58 4.73 -3.88 2.22
N CYS A 59 5.22 -3.81 0.98
CA CYS A 59 4.66 -4.57 -0.14
C CYS A 59 5.53 -5.80 -0.41
N PHE A 60 4.92 -6.98 -0.43
CA PHE A 60 5.58 -8.24 -0.76
C PHE A 60 5.08 -8.77 -2.11
N SER A 61 5.99 -9.02 -3.04
CA SER A 61 5.67 -9.71 -4.29
C SER A 61 5.60 -11.21 -4.09
N GLU A 62 5.16 -11.95 -5.11
CA GLU A 62 5.14 -13.40 -5.08
C GLU A 62 6.48 -13.97 -4.62
N GLY A 63 6.46 -14.85 -3.63
CA GLY A 63 7.66 -15.45 -3.06
C GLY A 63 7.45 -15.97 -1.64
N ASP A 64 8.52 -16.60 -1.15
CA ASP A 64 8.60 -17.16 0.18
C ASP A 64 9.54 -16.33 1.05
N TYR A 65 9.03 -15.83 2.17
CA TYR A 65 9.76 -14.95 3.09
C TYR A 65 9.88 -15.63 4.45
N SER A 66 11.00 -16.36 4.66
CA SER A 66 11.24 -17.16 5.86
C SER A 66 11.40 -16.33 7.13
N SER A 67 11.67 -15.05 6.99
CA SER A 67 11.79 -14.08 8.07
C SER A 67 11.39 -12.69 7.55
N ILE A 68 10.67 -11.93 8.37
CA ILE A 68 10.22 -10.57 8.06
C ILE A 68 10.56 -9.64 9.23
N PRO A 69 11.85 -9.42 9.54
CA PRO A 69 12.25 -8.80 10.81
C PRO A 69 11.65 -7.42 11.07
N SER A 70 11.45 -6.60 10.04
CA SER A 70 10.85 -5.27 10.19
C SER A 70 9.34 -5.32 10.49
N MET A 71 8.67 -6.41 10.14
CA MET A 71 7.23 -6.59 10.34
C MET A 71 6.88 -7.72 11.30
N ALA A 72 7.87 -8.43 11.84
CA ALA A 72 7.64 -9.57 12.73
C ALA A 72 6.80 -9.16 13.95
N GLU A 73 5.71 -9.90 14.19
CA GLU A 73 4.76 -9.66 15.28
C GLU A 73 4.11 -8.27 15.25
N LYS A 74 3.99 -7.68 14.05
CA LYS A 74 3.40 -6.33 13.89
C LYS A 74 2.24 -6.27 12.92
N ILE A 75 2.07 -7.26 12.03
CA ILE A 75 1.05 -7.21 10.98
C ILE A 75 -0.35 -7.27 11.57
N SER A 76 -1.16 -6.27 11.26
CA SER A 76 -2.53 -6.12 11.78
C SER A 76 -3.60 -6.05 10.69
N SER A 77 -3.21 -5.73 9.45
CA SER A 77 -4.09 -5.73 8.27
C SER A 77 -3.28 -6.01 7.01
N ALA A 78 -3.94 -6.45 5.96
CA ALA A 78 -3.31 -6.79 4.69
C ALA A 78 -4.24 -6.54 3.50
N ARG A 79 -3.69 -6.05 2.40
CA ARG A 79 -4.41 -5.77 1.15
C ARG A 79 -3.69 -6.35 -0.05
N MET A 80 -4.45 -6.90 -0.98
CA MET A 80 -3.93 -7.37 -2.25
C MET A 80 -3.80 -6.22 -3.26
N VAL A 81 -2.72 -6.21 -4.04
CA VAL A 81 -2.57 -5.32 -5.19
C VAL A 81 -3.07 -6.06 -6.44
N LYS A 82 -4.36 -5.99 -6.69
CA LYS A 82 -4.98 -6.70 -7.81
C LYS A 82 -4.42 -6.25 -9.14
N GLY A 83 -4.02 -7.23 -9.97
CA GLY A 83 -3.43 -6.96 -11.27
C GLY A 83 -1.94 -6.64 -11.25
N GLY A 84 -1.31 -6.64 -10.07
CA GLY A 84 0.12 -6.43 -9.91
C GLY A 84 0.55 -4.97 -9.98
N LEU A 85 1.86 -4.77 -10.16
CA LEU A 85 2.51 -3.45 -10.07
C LEU A 85 2.89 -2.87 -11.43
N TYR A 86 2.58 -3.55 -12.51
CA TYR A 86 2.90 -3.09 -13.86
C TYR A 86 1.86 -2.09 -14.37
N GLN A 87 2.32 -1.16 -15.19
CA GLN A 87 1.47 -0.13 -15.81
C GLN A 87 0.62 0.63 -14.78
N PRO A 88 1.25 1.22 -13.74
CA PRO A 88 0.52 1.92 -12.69
C PRO A 88 -0.19 3.15 -13.23
N LYS A 89 -1.40 3.40 -12.73
CA LYS A 89 -2.18 4.59 -13.08
C LYS A 89 -3.00 5.08 -11.90
N ILE A 90 -2.89 6.39 -11.63
CA ILE A 90 -3.62 7.09 -10.59
C ILE A 90 -4.21 8.38 -11.15
N THR A 91 -5.42 8.73 -10.72
CA THR A 91 -6.05 10.02 -11.05
C THR A 91 -6.31 10.77 -9.76
N LEU A 92 -5.77 11.97 -9.66
CA LEU A 92 -6.04 12.90 -8.58
C LEU A 92 -7.10 13.92 -9.00
N TYR A 93 -8.00 14.25 -8.09
CA TYR A 93 -9.06 15.24 -8.31
C TYR A 93 -8.93 16.38 -7.30
N GLU A 94 -9.10 17.62 -7.74
CA GLU A 94 -9.10 18.78 -6.85
C GLU A 94 -10.31 18.78 -5.93
N GLY A 95 -11.49 18.41 -6.46
CA GLY A 95 -12.71 18.35 -5.68
C GLY A 95 -12.95 16.97 -5.03
N ILE A 96 -13.82 16.97 -4.04
CA ILE A 96 -14.34 15.73 -3.46
C ILE A 96 -15.27 15.03 -4.46
N TYR A 97 -15.53 13.73 -4.23
CA TYR A 97 -16.38 12.92 -5.11
C TYR A 97 -15.95 12.95 -6.58
N PHE A 98 -14.62 13.00 -6.81
CA PHE A 98 -14.03 12.92 -8.16
C PHE A 98 -14.46 14.08 -9.06
N THR A 99 -14.56 15.30 -8.50
CA THR A 99 -14.89 16.50 -9.27
C THR A 99 -13.64 17.17 -9.81
N LEU A 100 -13.74 17.68 -11.02
CA LEU A 100 -12.65 18.29 -11.76
C LEU A 100 -12.23 19.65 -11.16
N PRO A 101 -10.99 20.10 -11.43
CA PRO A 101 -10.02 19.51 -12.37
C PRO A 101 -9.35 18.23 -11.83
N SER A 102 -8.78 17.46 -12.75
CA SER A 102 -8.09 16.22 -12.44
C SER A 102 -6.75 16.10 -13.17
N VAL A 103 -5.88 15.22 -12.69
CA VAL A 103 -4.62 14.84 -13.34
C VAL A 103 -4.42 13.34 -13.29
N ASP A 104 -4.07 12.76 -14.44
CA ASP A 104 -3.68 11.36 -14.56
C ASP A 104 -2.17 11.24 -14.49
N LEU A 105 -1.68 10.32 -13.69
CA LEU A 105 -0.24 10.05 -13.54
C LEU A 105 0.03 8.57 -13.71
N GLU A 106 1.10 8.26 -14.44
CA GLU A 106 1.55 6.89 -14.71
C GLU A 106 2.98 6.65 -14.22
N LYS A 107 3.61 7.68 -13.66
CA LYS A 107 4.98 7.66 -13.16
C LYS A 107 5.13 8.55 -11.94
N ALA A 108 6.27 8.43 -11.26
CA ALA A 108 6.61 9.26 -10.12
C ALA A 108 6.59 10.74 -10.44
N ALA A 109 6.06 11.54 -9.52
CA ALA A 109 6.10 13.00 -9.54
C ALA A 109 6.76 13.48 -8.26
N THR A 110 7.98 14.02 -8.37
CA THR A 110 8.73 14.57 -7.24
C THR A 110 8.07 15.81 -6.67
N SER A 111 7.26 16.49 -7.47
CA SER A 111 6.48 17.64 -7.04
C SER A 111 5.20 17.73 -7.86
N LEU A 112 4.08 17.78 -7.18
CA LEU A 112 2.78 17.99 -7.83
C LEU A 112 2.57 19.44 -8.30
N LYS A 113 3.45 20.36 -7.94
CA LYS A 113 3.46 21.73 -8.47
C LYS A 113 3.54 21.74 -9.99
N SER A 114 4.33 20.84 -10.58
CA SER A 114 4.49 20.72 -12.04
C SER A 114 3.18 20.42 -12.77
N TYR A 115 2.20 19.89 -12.05
CA TYR A 115 0.89 19.51 -12.57
C TYR A 115 -0.22 20.44 -12.08
N GLY A 116 0.12 21.47 -11.29
CA GLY A 116 -0.88 22.35 -10.67
C GLY A 116 -1.68 21.71 -9.53
N PHE A 117 -1.17 20.61 -8.94
CA PHE A 117 -1.89 19.81 -7.94
C PHE A 117 -1.23 19.77 -6.57
N ASN A 118 -0.32 20.69 -6.28
CA ASN A 118 0.33 20.71 -4.97
C ASN A 118 -0.66 21.13 -3.87
N ASN A 119 -0.83 20.26 -2.89
CA ASN A 119 -1.72 20.47 -1.74
C ASN A 119 -3.18 20.82 -2.12
N VAL A 120 -3.68 20.27 -3.20
CA VAL A 120 -5.06 20.55 -3.62
C VAL A 120 -5.90 19.30 -3.86
N ALA A 121 -5.29 18.13 -3.87
CA ALA A 121 -6.04 16.89 -4.11
C ALA A 121 -6.99 16.59 -2.95
N SER A 122 -8.25 16.37 -3.27
CA SER A 122 -9.32 16.06 -2.29
C SER A 122 -9.96 14.70 -2.51
N SER A 123 -9.74 14.08 -3.68
CA SER A 123 -10.17 12.71 -3.96
C SER A 123 -9.23 12.05 -4.96
N VAL A 124 -9.26 10.71 -5.04
CA VAL A 124 -8.34 9.92 -5.84
C VAL A 124 -8.97 8.62 -6.29
N LYS A 125 -8.59 8.18 -7.50
CA LYS A 125 -8.85 6.84 -8.01
C LYS A 125 -7.54 6.19 -8.41
N VAL A 126 -7.30 4.96 -7.95
CA VAL A 126 -6.18 4.14 -8.40
C VAL A 126 -6.72 3.07 -9.34
N GLU A 127 -6.38 3.17 -10.61
CA GLU A 127 -6.80 2.20 -11.61
C GLU A 127 -5.92 0.97 -11.62
N SER A 128 -4.61 1.16 -11.42
CA SER A 128 -3.65 0.06 -11.42
C SER A 128 -2.42 0.37 -10.57
N GLY A 129 -1.80 -0.69 -10.06
CA GLY A 129 -0.61 -0.61 -9.24
C GLY A 129 -0.88 -0.27 -7.78
N ALA A 130 0.19 0.09 -7.09
CA ALA A 130 0.14 0.62 -5.73
C ALA A 130 0.91 1.93 -5.70
N TRP A 131 0.34 2.96 -5.11
CA TRP A 131 0.89 4.30 -5.11
C TRP A 131 1.12 4.81 -3.70
N ILE A 132 2.28 5.42 -3.47
CA ILE A 132 2.59 6.10 -2.21
C ILE A 132 2.45 7.60 -2.43
N LEU A 133 1.63 8.24 -1.60
CA LEU A 133 1.44 9.68 -1.55
C LEU A 133 2.23 10.24 -0.38
N TYR A 134 2.86 11.39 -0.59
CA TYR A 134 3.68 12.08 0.42
C TYR A 134 3.15 13.49 0.66
N SER A 135 3.19 13.93 1.92
CA SER A 135 2.74 15.28 2.31
C SER A 135 3.72 16.38 1.91
N GLU A 136 4.96 16.03 1.57
CA GLU A 136 5.99 16.98 1.12
C GLU A 136 6.53 16.60 -0.25
N GLU A 137 7.18 17.55 -0.91
CA GLU A 137 7.87 17.30 -2.17
C GLU A 137 9.06 16.34 -1.97
N TYR A 138 9.52 15.73 -3.06
CA TYR A 138 10.66 14.82 -3.09
C TYR A 138 10.50 13.59 -2.20
N PHE A 139 9.26 13.08 -2.07
CA PHE A 139 8.92 11.85 -1.34
C PHE A 139 9.29 11.94 0.14
N LYS A 140 8.92 13.06 0.77
CA LYS A 140 9.17 13.33 2.18
C LYS A 140 7.88 13.58 2.94
N GLY A 141 8.00 13.63 4.27
CA GLY A 141 6.88 13.88 5.16
C GLY A 141 6.07 12.64 5.46
N ASP A 142 4.80 12.85 5.82
CA ASP A 142 3.87 11.77 6.05
C ASP A 142 3.56 11.07 4.73
N ARG A 143 3.29 9.78 4.82
CA ARG A 143 2.99 8.97 3.63
C ARG A 143 1.80 8.08 3.85
N MET A 144 1.10 7.77 2.77
CA MET A 144 0.08 6.73 2.74
C MET A 144 0.14 5.98 1.43
N ILE A 145 -0.33 4.72 1.45
CA ILE A 145 -0.40 3.88 0.27
C ILE A 145 -1.85 3.67 -0.15
N ILE A 146 -2.08 3.70 -1.45
CA ILE A 146 -3.36 3.40 -2.07
C ILE A 146 -3.12 2.36 -3.15
N VAL A 147 -3.95 1.32 -3.19
CA VAL A 147 -3.80 0.19 -4.12
C VAL A 147 -4.88 0.19 -5.19
N ALA A 148 -4.63 -0.54 -6.27
CA ALA A 148 -5.57 -0.70 -7.38
C ALA A 148 -6.98 -1.06 -6.92
N GLY A 149 -7.97 -0.37 -7.48
CA GLY A 149 -9.37 -0.53 -7.13
C GLY A 149 -9.83 0.35 -5.98
N GLU A 150 -8.94 1.05 -5.30
CA GLU A 150 -9.33 2.04 -4.30
C GLU A 150 -9.81 3.33 -4.97
N TYR A 151 -10.99 3.75 -4.57
CA TYR A 151 -11.58 5.03 -4.94
C TYR A 151 -11.90 5.77 -3.65
N LEU A 152 -11.09 6.77 -3.31
CA LEU A 152 -11.29 7.58 -2.13
C LEU A 152 -12.01 8.87 -2.51
N PRO A 153 -13.32 8.96 -2.29
CA PRO A 153 -14.13 10.11 -2.71
C PRO A 153 -13.85 11.37 -1.88
N ASN A 154 -13.26 11.20 -0.71
CA ASN A 154 -13.00 12.34 0.18
C ASN A 154 -11.79 12.04 1.07
N PHE A 155 -10.70 12.76 0.84
CA PHE A 155 -9.47 12.63 1.63
C PHE A 155 -9.61 13.03 3.10
N TYR A 156 -10.65 13.77 3.47
CA TYR A 156 -10.91 14.09 4.87
C TYR A 156 -11.02 12.84 5.74
N CYS A 157 -11.62 11.78 5.21
CA CYS A 157 -11.77 10.51 5.93
C CYS A 157 -10.45 9.86 6.30
N ARG A 158 -9.37 10.25 5.63
CA ARG A 158 -8.01 9.73 5.86
C ARG A 158 -7.08 10.79 6.46
N GLY A 159 -7.58 12.01 6.74
CA GLY A 159 -6.74 13.12 7.20
C GLY A 159 -5.78 13.66 6.14
N TRP A 160 -6.07 13.45 4.86
CA TRP A 160 -5.18 13.79 3.74
C TRP A 160 -5.70 14.90 2.83
N ASN A 161 -6.78 15.56 3.18
CA ASN A 161 -7.31 16.65 2.34
C ASN A 161 -6.26 17.74 2.13
N ASP A 162 -6.04 18.10 0.88
CA ASP A 162 -5.09 19.14 0.45
C ASP A 162 -3.66 18.96 0.97
N ARG A 163 -3.22 17.71 1.15
CA ARG A 163 -1.89 17.43 1.72
C ARG A 163 -0.89 16.83 0.75
N ALA A 164 -1.33 16.19 -0.33
CA ALA A 164 -0.42 15.50 -1.24
C ALA A 164 0.46 16.49 -2.01
N SER A 165 1.77 16.32 -1.94
CA SER A 165 2.76 17.17 -2.63
C SER A 165 3.67 16.39 -3.58
N SER A 166 3.83 15.10 -3.39
CA SER A 166 4.55 14.19 -4.28
C SER A 166 3.95 12.81 -4.18
N LEU A 167 4.22 11.97 -5.19
CA LEU A 167 3.76 10.59 -5.20
C LEU A 167 4.63 9.74 -6.12
N LYS A 168 4.64 8.44 -5.87
CA LYS A 168 5.30 7.48 -6.76
C LYS A 168 4.61 6.13 -6.70
N PRO A 169 4.60 5.37 -7.82
CA PRO A 169 4.16 3.99 -7.78
C PRO A 169 5.24 3.12 -7.15
N ILE A 170 4.83 2.01 -6.54
CA ILE A 170 5.76 0.97 -6.13
C ILE A 170 6.24 0.25 -7.41
N SER A 171 7.55 0.19 -7.59
CA SER A 171 8.15 -0.52 -8.72
C SER A 171 8.16 -2.02 -8.47
N PRO A 172 7.90 -2.86 -9.49
CA PRO A 172 8.07 -4.31 -9.35
C PRO A 172 9.47 -4.75 -8.91
N LYS A 173 10.47 -3.90 -9.15
CA LYS A 173 11.87 -4.17 -8.77
C LYS A 173 12.18 -3.84 -7.33
N SER A 174 11.40 -2.97 -6.70
CA SER A 174 11.61 -2.55 -5.31
C SER A 174 10.77 -3.37 -4.34
N VAL A 175 10.02 -4.32 -4.87
CA VAL A 175 9.13 -5.15 -4.06
C VAL A 175 9.87 -6.43 -3.72
N TYR A 176 10.30 -6.55 -2.49
CA TYR A 176 10.58 -7.85 -1.96
C TYR A 176 11.31 -7.78 -0.63
N GLY A 177 11.33 -8.89 0.08
CA GLY A 177 11.81 -8.93 1.44
C GLY A 177 13.33 -8.84 1.66
N ALA A 178 14.13 -8.64 0.62
CA ALA A 178 15.57 -8.51 0.83
C ALA A 178 15.94 -7.13 1.34
N SER A 179 15.10 -6.13 1.08
CA SER A 179 15.33 -4.77 1.55
C SER A 179 13.98 -4.12 1.81
N ASP A 180 13.40 -4.45 2.93
CA ASP A 180 12.05 -4.05 3.30
C ASP A 180 11.88 -2.54 3.32
N ALA A 181 12.92 -1.81 3.72
CA ALA A 181 12.90 -0.36 3.73
C ALA A 181 12.72 0.23 2.33
N GLU A 182 13.28 -0.41 1.32
CA GLU A 182 13.17 0.05 -0.07
C GLU A 182 11.81 -0.25 -0.69
N ALA A 183 11.13 -1.28 -0.22
CA ALA A 183 9.80 -1.60 -0.69
C ALA A 183 8.76 -0.54 -0.31
N CYS A 184 9.05 0.24 0.71
CA CYS A 184 8.18 1.30 1.21
C CYS A 184 8.62 2.71 0.79
N GLU A 185 9.77 2.84 0.15
CA GLU A 185 10.32 4.12 -0.29
C GLU A 185 10.09 4.37 -1.82
#